data_15e1506bf055ff6774d06505cf2b1ed7
#
_entry.id   15e1506bf055ff6774d06505cf2b1ed7
#
_cell.length_a   1.000
_cell.length_b   1.000
_cell.length_c   1.000
_cell.angle_alpha   90.00
_cell.angle_beta   90.00
_cell.angle_gamma   90.00
#
_symmetry.space_group_name_H-M   'P 1'
#
loop_
_entity.id
_entity.type
_entity.pdbx_description
1 polymer ?
#
loop_
_entity_poly.entity_id
_entity_poly.type
_entity_poly.pdbx_seq_one_letter_code
_entity_poly.pdbx_strand_id
1 'polypeptide(L)'
;MDEALAFRDMISRILTLPPGDDAIVAVKIDICKKYRLHAVPKNSAILAAALPEEKKILRKILLVKPTRTLSGVAPVAVMTSPAPCPHGKCLPCPGGPEHPYQSPQSYTGEEPAALRAREHNYDPFAQVHARLEQFETLGHRVDKVELIVMGGTMTARPAEYQEQFVARCIESMNTYPGGTPAPVPPDVVSVEDANELSAIRCVAITFETRPDWCKREHIDRMLGLGVTKVELGVQHVDDAILTYNRRGCTVADTVEANTLLRDAGLKVGFHMMPNLPCSTLESDKQMFETIFTDPRFMPDFLKIYPTLVTPGSEIEEHWERGIYSPYKEDELIELIAYAKTLIPEFIRLQRIQRDIPAKLIVAGSRHSNFRQLAQNRLTATGRKCRCIRCREIGRLPSVVESDMRVMKYECCGGTEHFISAVSGDSLIGFTRLRFPSQVYRPELENAALMRELHVYGSLVPVGRDADSEEWQHRNYGRALLALAEETATAGGYSRLAIMSGMGVRPYYRRQGYERAGPYMVKELP
;
A
#
# COMPACT_ATOMS: atom_id res chain seq x y z
N MET A 1 -12.37 1.35 -41.81
CA MET A 1 -11.68 0.17 -42.43
C MET A 1 -10.17 0.29 -42.28
N ASP A 2 -9.58 1.47 -42.49
CA ASP A 2 -8.13 1.67 -42.40
C ASP A 2 -7.54 1.50 -40.97
N GLU A 3 -8.29 1.91 -39.95
CA GLU A 3 -7.82 1.81 -38.55
C GLU A 3 -7.69 0.35 -38.07
N ALA A 4 -8.65 -0.51 -38.40
CA ALA A 4 -8.59 -1.92 -38.06
C ALA A 4 -7.41 -2.65 -38.75
N LEU A 5 -7.14 -2.31 -40.03
CA LEU A 5 -6.00 -2.81 -40.76
C LEU A 5 -4.68 -2.32 -40.18
N ALA A 6 -4.63 -1.04 -39.75
CA ALA A 6 -3.47 -0.47 -39.10
C ALA A 6 -3.15 -1.20 -37.78
N PHE A 7 -4.17 -1.49 -36.93
CA PHE A 7 -3.98 -2.25 -35.71
C PHE A 7 -3.49 -3.68 -35.98
N ARG A 8 -4.02 -4.36 -37.01
CA ARG A 8 -3.56 -5.71 -37.38
C ARG A 8 -2.11 -5.72 -37.84
N ASP A 9 -1.71 -4.77 -38.73
CA ASP A 9 -0.32 -4.64 -39.18
C ASP A 9 0.62 -4.30 -38.00
N MET A 10 0.18 -3.41 -37.11
CA MET A 10 0.92 -3.04 -35.90
C MET A 10 1.14 -4.26 -34.97
N ILE A 11 0.09 -5.02 -34.67
CA ILE A 11 0.14 -6.23 -33.86
C ILE A 11 1.10 -7.26 -34.46
N SER A 12 0.94 -7.54 -35.77
CA SER A 12 1.80 -8.50 -36.48
C SER A 12 3.29 -8.14 -36.38
N ARG A 13 3.63 -6.86 -36.58
CA ARG A 13 5.03 -6.42 -36.48
C ARG A 13 5.55 -6.43 -35.05
N ILE A 14 4.75 -6.00 -34.05
CA ILE A 14 5.18 -6.02 -32.65
C ILE A 14 5.44 -7.43 -32.16
N LEU A 15 4.67 -8.43 -32.60
CA LEU A 15 4.87 -9.83 -32.23
C LEU A 15 6.20 -10.42 -32.73
N THR A 16 6.81 -9.82 -33.76
CA THR A 16 8.10 -10.26 -34.31
C THR A 16 9.31 -9.51 -33.73
N LEU A 17 9.07 -8.49 -32.87
CA LEU A 17 10.14 -7.69 -32.29
C LEU A 17 10.79 -8.38 -31.10
N PRO A 18 12.12 -8.20 -30.89
CA PRO A 18 12.74 -8.48 -29.62
C PRO A 18 12.18 -7.53 -28.53
N PRO A 19 12.21 -7.94 -27.25
CA PRO A 19 11.77 -7.07 -26.15
C PRO A 19 12.58 -5.76 -26.12
N GLY A 20 11.88 -4.60 -26.19
CA GLY A 20 12.52 -3.28 -26.09
C GLY A 20 11.57 -2.15 -26.48
N ASP A 21 11.53 -1.07 -25.70
CA ASP A 21 10.54 0.01 -25.87
C ASP A 21 10.77 0.83 -27.16
N ASP A 22 12.02 1.08 -27.56
CA ASP A 22 12.34 1.93 -28.72
C ASP A 22 11.88 1.34 -30.05
N ALA A 23 11.99 0.01 -30.22
CA ALA A 23 11.55 -0.69 -31.41
C ALA A 23 10.01 -0.63 -31.55
N ILE A 24 9.29 -0.72 -30.45
CA ILE A 24 7.82 -0.63 -30.41
C ILE A 24 7.36 0.77 -30.82
N VAL A 25 8.01 1.81 -30.30
CA VAL A 25 7.71 3.20 -30.65
C VAL A 25 7.94 3.45 -32.14
N ALA A 26 9.05 2.95 -32.69
CA ALA A 26 9.37 3.07 -34.10
C ALA A 26 8.29 2.41 -34.99
N VAL A 27 7.87 1.19 -34.68
CA VAL A 27 6.79 0.48 -35.41
C VAL A 27 5.48 1.27 -35.34
N LYS A 28 5.10 1.76 -34.16
CA LYS A 28 3.88 2.56 -34.00
C LYS A 28 3.89 3.81 -34.86
N ILE A 29 5.01 4.54 -34.91
CA ILE A 29 5.17 5.74 -35.73
C ILE A 29 5.12 5.40 -37.23
N ASP A 30 5.78 4.33 -37.66
CA ASP A 30 5.80 3.90 -39.05
C ASP A 30 4.40 3.52 -39.56
N ILE A 31 3.67 2.73 -38.77
CA ILE A 31 2.29 2.35 -39.08
C ILE A 31 1.35 3.57 -39.09
N CYS A 32 1.51 4.49 -38.12
CA CYS A 32 0.73 5.73 -38.11
C CYS A 32 0.92 6.55 -39.42
N LYS A 33 2.16 6.65 -39.89
CA LYS A 33 2.45 7.32 -41.18
C LYS A 33 1.83 6.56 -42.36
N LYS A 34 2.01 5.23 -42.40
CA LYS A 34 1.50 4.38 -43.50
C LYS A 34 -0.02 4.47 -43.64
N TYR A 35 -0.75 4.41 -42.53
CA TYR A 35 -2.22 4.43 -42.52
C TYR A 35 -2.83 5.80 -42.22
N ARG A 36 -2.00 6.86 -42.12
CA ARG A 36 -2.43 8.25 -41.85
C ARG A 36 -3.32 8.38 -40.62
N LEU A 37 -2.96 7.68 -39.52
CA LEU A 37 -3.70 7.80 -38.27
C LEU A 37 -3.50 9.18 -37.64
N HIS A 38 -4.55 9.74 -37.05
CA HIS A 38 -4.53 11.07 -36.44
C HIS A 38 -3.64 11.16 -35.17
N ALA A 39 -3.44 10.03 -34.48
CA ALA A 39 -2.61 9.95 -33.29
C ALA A 39 -1.95 8.58 -33.16
N VAL A 40 -0.80 8.52 -32.47
CA VAL A 40 -0.13 7.25 -32.15
C VAL A 40 -0.97 6.48 -31.14
N PRO A 41 -1.42 5.25 -31.47
CA PRO A 41 -2.26 4.46 -30.58
C PRO A 41 -1.57 4.16 -29.23
N LYS A 42 -2.34 4.23 -28.16
CA LYS A 42 -1.87 3.77 -26.84
C LYS A 42 -1.65 2.26 -26.85
N ASN A 43 -0.72 1.76 -26.02
CA ASN A 43 -0.49 0.32 -25.88
C ASN A 43 -1.78 -0.44 -25.51
N SER A 44 -2.64 0.17 -24.69
CA SER A 44 -3.95 -0.39 -24.32
C SER A 44 -4.90 -0.59 -25.50
N ALA A 45 -4.91 0.34 -26.46
CA ALA A 45 -5.74 0.22 -27.67
C ALA A 45 -5.24 -0.94 -28.56
N ILE A 46 -3.93 -1.11 -28.68
CA ILE A 46 -3.33 -2.23 -29.41
C ILE A 46 -3.69 -3.56 -28.75
N LEU A 47 -3.60 -3.63 -27.42
CA LEU A 47 -4.01 -4.83 -26.65
C LEU A 47 -5.51 -5.13 -26.80
N ALA A 48 -6.36 -4.11 -26.82
CA ALA A 48 -7.80 -4.29 -27.02
C ALA A 48 -8.13 -4.92 -28.38
N ALA A 49 -7.43 -4.47 -29.45
CA ALA A 49 -7.61 -4.98 -30.82
C ALA A 49 -6.98 -6.36 -31.09
N ALA A 50 -6.17 -6.89 -30.18
CA ALA A 50 -5.48 -8.16 -30.34
C ALA A 50 -6.39 -9.37 -30.06
N LEU A 51 -6.15 -10.48 -30.76
CA LEU A 51 -6.81 -11.76 -30.52
C LEU A 51 -6.39 -12.36 -29.17
N PRO A 52 -7.21 -13.24 -28.54
CA PRO A 52 -6.89 -13.82 -27.24
C PRO A 52 -5.49 -14.44 -27.12
N GLU A 53 -5.05 -15.15 -28.16
CA GLU A 53 -3.72 -15.79 -28.19
C GLU A 53 -2.59 -14.76 -28.28
N GLU A 54 -2.78 -13.73 -29.10
CA GLU A 54 -1.82 -12.63 -29.26
C GLU A 54 -1.68 -11.82 -27.99
N LYS A 55 -2.80 -11.60 -27.25
CA LYS A 55 -2.80 -10.89 -25.97
C LYS A 55 -1.83 -11.50 -24.96
N LYS A 56 -1.64 -12.82 -24.94
CA LYS A 56 -0.71 -13.50 -24.03
C LYS A 56 0.74 -13.03 -24.25
N ILE A 57 1.15 -12.85 -25.50
CA ILE A 57 2.50 -12.43 -25.88
C ILE A 57 2.61 -10.90 -25.75
N LEU A 58 1.64 -10.18 -26.32
CA LEU A 58 1.64 -8.71 -26.33
C LEU A 58 1.59 -8.09 -24.93
N ARG A 59 0.93 -8.73 -23.95
CA ARG A 59 0.94 -8.27 -22.55
C ARG A 59 2.36 -8.19 -21.98
N LYS A 60 3.25 -9.11 -22.34
CA LYS A 60 4.65 -9.07 -21.88
C LYS A 60 5.43 -7.89 -22.49
N ILE A 61 5.02 -7.45 -23.67
CA ILE A 61 5.72 -6.43 -24.48
C ILE A 61 5.11 -5.03 -24.27
N LEU A 62 3.79 -4.92 -24.24
CA LEU A 62 3.05 -3.65 -24.21
C LEU A 62 2.57 -3.22 -22.83
N LEU A 63 2.86 -4.00 -21.78
CA LEU A 63 2.42 -3.70 -20.41
C LEU A 63 2.92 -2.33 -19.95
N VAL A 64 2.00 -1.46 -19.57
CA VAL A 64 2.32 -0.11 -19.08
C VAL A 64 2.57 -0.14 -17.57
N LYS A 65 3.73 0.35 -17.12
CA LYS A 65 4.12 0.37 -15.70
C LYS A 65 4.07 -1.02 -15.04
N PRO A 66 4.82 -2.00 -15.54
CA PRO A 66 4.78 -3.40 -15.04
C PRO A 66 5.08 -3.52 -13.53
N THR A 67 5.79 -2.55 -12.96
CA THR A 67 6.11 -2.51 -11.52
C THR A 67 4.90 -2.39 -10.61
N ARG A 68 3.72 -1.98 -11.11
CA ARG A 68 2.50 -1.81 -10.30
C ARG A 68 1.90 -3.13 -9.81
N THR A 69 2.04 -4.19 -10.58
CA THR A 69 1.51 -5.52 -10.27
C THR A 69 2.61 -6.59 -10.23
N LEU A 70 3.88 -6.18 -10.16
CA LEU A 70 5.02 -7.09 -10.16
C LEU A 70 4.98 -8.08 -8.98
N SER A 71 4.47 -7.63 -7.83
CA SER A 71 4.27 -8.49 -6.64
C SER A 71 3.09 -9.45 -6.75
N GLY A 72 2.33 -9.39 -7.85
CA GLY A 72 1.11 -10.16 -8.01
C GLY A 72 -0.12 -9.61 -7.31
N VAL A 73 0.00 -8.48 -6.62
CA VAL A 73 -1.12 -7.83 -5.93
C VAL A 73 -1.38 -6.45 -6.56
N ALA A 74 -2.61 -6.21 -7.00
CA ALA A 74 -3.03 -4.94 -7.58
C ALA A 74 -3.55 -4.00 -6.47
N PRO A 75 -2.98 -2.79 -6.32
CA PRO A 75 -3.51 -1.81 -5.36
C PRO A 75 -4.76 -1.13 -5.92
N VAL A 76 -5.90 -1.34 -5.27
CA VAL A 76 -7.16 -0.69 -5.57
C VAL A 76 -7.46 0.33 -4.47
N ALA A 77 -7.17 1.59 -4.75
CA ALA A 77 -7.49 2.69 -3.85
C ALA A 77 -8.89 3.24 -4.15
N VAL A 78 -9.73 3.27 -3.13
CA VAL A 78 -11.07 3.84 -3.11
C VAL A 78 -11.15 4.96 -2.08
N MET A 79 -12.03 5.92 -2.30
CA MET A 79 -12.14 7.09 -1.43
C MET A 79 -13.56 7.21 -0.88
N THR A 80 -13.67 7.46 0.43
CA THR A 80 -14.94 7.71 1.10
C THR A 80 -15.56 9.02 0.64
N SER A 81 -16.86 9.17 0.78
CA SER A 81 -17.53 10.47 0.55
C SER A 81 -16.96 11.56 1.48
N PRO A 82 -16.97 12.82 1.05
CA PRO A 82 -16.52 13.93 1.88
C PRO A 82 -17.20 13.95 3.26
N ALA A 83 -16.38 14.09 4.30
CA ALA A 83 -16.84 14.29 5.67
C ALA A 83 -15.80 15.10 6.45
N PRO A 84 -16.20 15.91 7.42
CA PRO A 84 -15.27 16.64 8.28
C PRO A 84 -14.48 15.68 9.16
N CYS A 85 -13.28 16.08 9.55
CA CYS A 85 -12.56 15.38 10.61
C CYS A 85 -13.15 15.71 11.99
N PRO A 86 -13.17 14.76 12.92
CA PRO A 86 -13.74 14.98 14.26
C PRO A 86 -13.10 16.13 15.05
N HIS A 87 -11.81 16.43 14.80
CA HIS A 87 -11.06 17.49 15.50
C HIS A 87 -11.08 18.83 14.75
N GLY A 88 -11.79 18.93 13.63
CA GLY A 88 -11.75 20.10 12.76
C GLY A 88 -10.66 20.03 11.68
N LYS A 89 -10.05 21.16 11.35
CA LYS A 89 -9.06 21.32 10.28
C LYS A 89 -7.66 21.55 10.82
N CYS A 90 -6.70 20.72 10.41
CA CYS A 90 -5.29 20.97 10.68
C CYS A 90 -4.78 22.16 9.84
N LEU A 91 -3.76 22.85 10.33
CA LEU A 91 -3.16 24.01 9.66
C LEU A 91 -2.68 23.71 8.22
N PRO A 92 -1.96 22.61 7.93
CA PRO A 92 -1.55 22.26 6.55
C PRO A 92 -2.60 21.48 5.76
N CYS A 93 -3.86 21.40 6.22
CA CYS A 93 -4.85 20.56 5.54
C CYS A 93 -5.28 21.14 4.19
N PRO A 94 -5.09 20.44 3.07
CA PRO A 94 -5.25 21.00 1.73
C PRO A 94 -6.70 21.09 1.25
N GLY A 95 -7.66 20.48 1.95
CA GLY A 95 -9.04 20.42 1.49
C GLY A 95 -10.00 19.89 2.56
N GLY A 96 -11.20 19.55 2.14
CA GLY A 96 -12.29 19.06 3.00
C GLY A 96 -13.65 19.31 2.37
N PRO A 97 -14.76 18.99 3.06
CA PRO A 97 -16.11 19.20 2.54
C PRO A 97 -16.43 20.66 2.18
N GLU A 98 -15.81 21.62 2.89
CA GLU A 98 -15.98 23.06 2.66
C GLU A 98 -15.10 23.60 1.51
N HIS A 99 -14.15 22.80 1.01
CA HIS A 99 -13.31 23.18 -0.10
C HIS A 99 -14.13 23.24 -1.41
N PRO A 100 -13.80 24.11 -2.40
CA PRO A 100 -14.54 24.21 -3.66
C PRO A 100 -14.78 22.89 -4.40
N TYR A 101 -13.88 21.93 -4.27
CA TYR A 101 -14.04 20.59 -4.86
C TYR A 101 -14.80 19.62 -3.96
N GLN A 102 -15.25 20.05 -2.77
CA GLN A 102 -15.93 19.19 -1.79
C GLN A 102 -15.21 17.83 -1.63
N SER A 103 -13.90 17.89 -1.44
CA SER A 103 -13.06 16.70 -1.35
C SER A 103 -13.15 16.07 0.05
N PRO A 104 -12.86 14.77 0.18
CA PRO A 104 -12.60 14.19 1.48
C PRO A 104 -11.50 14.97 2.23
N GLN A 105 -11.61 15.04 3.54
CA GLN A 105 -10.64 15.76 4.37
C GLN A 105 -9.22 15.23 4.12
N SER A 106 -8.23 16.10 4.11
CA SER A 106 -6.83 15.87 3.76
C SER A 106 -6.51 15.71 2.27
N TYR A 107 -7.48 15.81 1.37
CA TYR A 107 -7.29 15.70 -0.08
C TYR A 107 -7.72 16.99 -0.77
N THR A 108 -7.03 17.33 -1.88
CA THR A 108 -7.37 18.50 -2.70
C THR A 108 -8.56 18.24 -3.63
N GLY A 109 -8.89 16.97 -3.88
CA GLY A 109 -9.89 16.58 -4.87
C GLY A 109 -9.31 16.39 -6.29
N GLU A 110 -8.04 16.70 -6.51
CA GLU A 110 -7.35 16.58 -7.80
C GLU A 110 -6.37 15.39 -7.85
N GLU A 111 -6.21 14.65 -6.76
CA GLU A 111 -5.44 13.42 -6.75
C GLU A 111 -6.13 12.34 -7.60
N PRO A 112 -5.37 11.43 -8.24
CA PRO A 112 -5.95 10.42 -9.14
C PRO A 112 -7.05 9.54 -8.50
N ALA A 113 -6.96 9.27 -7.20
CA ALA A 113 -7.98 8.52 -6.47
C ALA A 113 -9.22 9.39 -6.20
N ALA A 114 -9.03 10.68 -5.83
CA ALA A 114 -10.11 11.62 -5.59
C ALA A 114 -10.89 11.93 -6.87
N LEU A 115 -10.21 12.14 -7.99
CA LEU A 115 -10.84 12.34 -9.30
C LEU A 115 -11.72 11.16 -9.68
N ARG A 116 -11.22 9.93 -9.56
CA ARG A 116 -11.99 8.71 -9.84
C ARG A 116 -13.20 8.58 -8.91
N ALA A 117 -13.02 8.84 -7.61
CA ALA A 117 -14.11 8.77 -6.65
C ALA A 117 -15.22 9.79 -6.97
N ARG A 118 -14.86 11.02 -7.31
CA ARG A 118 -15.80 12.07 -7.71
C ARG A 118 -16.53 11.71 -9.01
N GLU A 119 -15.83 11.14 -10.00
CA GLU A 119 -16.41 10.65 -11.25
C GLU A 119 -17.49 9.59 -11.01
N HIS A 120 -17.34 8.79 -9.97
CA HIS A 120 -18.29 7.75 -9.57
C HIS A 120 -19.14 8.13 -8.35
N ASN A 121 -19.31 9.42 -8.04
CA ASN A 121 -20.10 9.92 -6.91
C ASN A 121 -19.74 9.24 -5.56
N TYR A 122 -18.48 8.88 -5.38
CA TYR A 122 -17.96 8.16 -4.21
C TYR A 122 -18.62 6.80 -3.95
N ASP A 123 -19.31 6.23 -4.93
CA ASP A 123 -19.86 4.88 -4.83
C ASP A 123 -18.73 3.84 -4.75
N PRO A 124 -18.68 3.02 -3.67
CA PRO A 124 -17.57 2.07 -3.46
C PRO A 124 -17.53 0.95 -4.49
N PHE A 125 -18.70 0.45 -4.94
CA PHE A 125 -18.77 -0.60 -5.96
C PHE A 125 -18.22 -0.09 -7.30
N ALA A 126 -18.69 1.06 -7.75
CA ALA A 126 -18.28 1.65 -9.03
C ALA A 126 -16.80 2.03 -9.06
N GLN A 127 -16.25 2.53 -7.94
CA GLN A 127 -14.81 2.86 -7.85
C GLN A 127 -13.93 1.62 -8.02
N VAL A 128 -14.29 0.50 -7.37
CA VAL A 128 -13.56 -0.78 -7.51
C VAL A 128 -13.68 -1.30 -8.93
N HIS A 129 -14.91 -1.36 -9.47
CA HIS A 129 -15.18 -1.85 -10.82
C HIS A 129 -14.37 -1.10 -11.88
N ALA A 130 -14.46 0.22 -11.90
CA ALA A 130 -13.72 1.07 -12.82
C ALA A 130 -12.20 0.92 -12.68
N ARG A 131 -11.70 0.67 -11.46
CA ARG A 131 -10.28 0.45 -11.25
C ARG A 131 -9.81 -0.90 -11.77
N LEU A 132 -10.60 -1.95 -11.65
CA LEU A 132 -10.33 -3.26 -12.22
C LEU A 132 -10.34 -3.21 -13.74
N GLU A 133 -11.34 -2.57 -14.36
CA GLU A 133 -11.38 -2.33 -15.81
C GLU A 133 -10.14 -1.56 -16.30
N GLN A 134 -9.73 -0.53 -15.56
CA GLN A 134 -8.53 0.22 -15.91
C GLN A 134 -7.26 -0.66 -15.89
N PHE A 135 -7.12 -1.55 -14.91
CA PHE A 135 -5.99 -2.48 -14.88
C PHE A 135 -6.03 -3.43 -16.09
N GLU A 136 -7.19 -3.99 -16.39
CA GLU A 136 -7.38 -4.92 -17.50
C GLU A 136 -7.08 -4.23 -18.85
N THR A 137 -7.60 -3.01 -19.05
CA THR A 137 -7.35 -2.17 -20.23
C THR A 137 -5.85 -1.88 -20.42
N LEU A 138 -5.11 -1.68 -19.32
CA LEU A 138 -3.66 -1.49 -19.35
C LEU A 138 -2.86 -2.80 -19.53
N GLY A 139 -3.54 -3.93 -19.64
CA GLY A 139 -2.93 -5.25 -19.85
C GLY A 139 -2.52 -5.97 -18.57
N HIS A 140 -2.80 -5.40 -17.38
CA HIS A 140 -2.53 -6.09 -16.12
C HIS A 140 -3.55 -7.23 -15.90
N ARG A 141 -3.07 -8.38 -15.49
CA ARG A 141 -3.93 -9.41 -14.93
C ARG A 141 -4.11 -9.12 -13.44
N VAL A 142 -5.35 -9.09 -12.98
CA VAL A 142 -5.70 -8.87 -11.58
C VAL A 142 -6.46 -10.09 -11.08
N ASP A 143 -5.85 -10.83 -10.18
CA ASP A 143 -6.48 -11.94 -9.44
C ASP A 143 -6.35 -11.76 -7.91
N LYS A 144 -5.48 -10.82 -7.47
CA LYS A 144 -5.27 -10.45 -6.07
C LYS A 144 -5.28 -8.93 -5.91
N VAL A 145 -6.04 -8.45 -4.96
CA VAL A 145 -6.23 -7.01 -4.69
C VAL A 145 -5.83 -6.68 -3.26
N GLU A 146 -5.03 -5.62 -3.09
CA GLU A 146 -4.96 -4.85 -1.85
C GLU A 146 -5.96 -3.69 -1.97
N LEU A 147 -7.05 -3.74 -1.21
CA LEU A 147 -8.02 -2.65 -1.10
C LEU A 147 -7.49 -1.58 -0.15
N ILE A 148 -7.41 -0.33 -0.60
CA ILE A 148 -6.92 0.79 0.20
C ILE A 148 -8.05 1.81 0.34
N VAL A 149 -8.64 1.89 1.53
CA VAL A 149 -9.71 2.84 1.84
C VAL A 149 -9.10 4.14 2.36
N MET A 150 -9.30 5.20 1.60
CA MET A 150 -8.78 6.54 1.80
C MET A 150 -9.92 7.52 2.06
N GLY A 151 -9.61 8.75 2.51
CA GLY A 151 -10.62 9.81 2.60
C GLY A 151 -10.79 10.39 4.01
N GLY A 152 -9.70 10.66 4.70
CA GLY A 152 -9.69 11.27 6.02
C GLY A 152 -9.69 10.24 7.15
N THR A 153 -10.62 10.35 8.10
CA THR A 153 -10.69 9.45 9.26
C THR A 153 -11.82 8.43 9.08
N MET A 154 -11.54 7.33 8.38
CA MET A 154 -12.55 6.29 8.09
C MET A 154 -13.20 5.76 9.38
N THR A 155 -12.43 5.52 10.43
CA THR A 155 -12.92 4.99 11.72
C THR A 155 -13.84 5.95 12.49
N ALA A 156 -13.89 7.24 12.12
CA ALA A 156 -14.82 8.21 12.67
C ALA A 156 -16.17 8.25 11.92
N ARG A 157 -16.31 7.53 10.81
CA ARG A 157 -17.59 7.43 10.11
C ARG A 157 -18.55 6.51 10.89
N PRO A 158 -19.86 6.68 10.74
CA PRO A 158 -20.83 5.76 11.34
C PRO A 158 -20.52 4.29 11.02
N ALA A 159 -20.79 3.40 11.97
CA ALA A 159 -20.48 1.97 11.81
C ALA A 159 -21.13 1.37 10.55
N GLU A 160 -22.41 1.66 10.36
CA GLU A 160 -23.18 1.21 9.19
C GLU A 160 -22.55 1.69 7.87
N TYR A 161 -22.07 2.93 7.81
CA TYR A 161 -21.37 3.44 6.62
C TYR A 161 -20.09 2.65 6.34
N GLN A 162 -19.30 2.35 7.39
CA GLN A 162 -18.07 1.58 7.24
C GLN A 162 -18.36 0.16 6.70
N GLU A 163 -19.37 -0.50 7.25
CA GLU A 163 -19.81 -1.84 6.86
C GLU A 163 -20.29 -1.88 5.42
N GLN A 164 -21.23 -1.00 5.05
CA GLN A 164 -21.75 -0.91 3.69
C GLN A 164 -20.65 -0.57 2.68
N PHE A 165 -19.75 0.36 3.01
CA PHE A 165 -18.67 0.77 2.14
C PHE A 165 -17.74 -0.41 1.82
N VAL A 166 -17.29 -1.15 2.83
CA VAL A 166 -16.40 -2.31 2.65
C VAL A 166 -17.12 -3.45 1.92
N ALA A 167 -18.36 -3.76 2.34
CA ALA A 167 -19.14 -4.82 1.70
C ALA A 167 -19.34 -4.57 0.20
N ARG A 168 -19.66 -3.33 -0.20
CA ARG A 168 -19.80 -2.94 -1.62
C ARG A 168 -18.49 -3.03 -2.40
N CYS A 169 -17.35 -2.70 -1.78
CA CYS A 169 -16.06 -2.88 -2.42
C CYS A 169 -15.76 -4.37 -2.69
N ILE A 170 -16.04 -5.25 -1.72
CA ILE A 170 -15.81 -6.69 -1.86
C ILE A 170 -16.81 -7.30 -2.85
N GLU A 171 -18.08 -6.91 -2.80
CA GLU A 171 -19.11 -7.32 -3.76
C GLU A 171 -18.70 -7.04 -5.20
N SER A 172 -18.12 -5.87 -5.47
CA SER A 172 -17.61 -5.51 -6.79
C SER A 172 -16.49 -6.46 -7.26
N MET A 173 -15.59 -6.88 -6.36
CA MET A 173 -14.56 -7.88 -6.70
C MET A 173 -15.16 -9.26 -6.95
N ASN A 174 -16.17 -9.66 -6.17
CA ASN A 174 -16.82 -10.97 -6.27
C ASN A 174 -17.60 -11.13 -7.58
N THR A 175 -18.15 -10.04 -8.11
CA THR A 175 -19.03 -10.06 -9.29
C THR A 175 -18.36 -9.58 -10.58
N TYR A 176 -17.10 -9.16 -10.52
CA TYR A 176 -16.35 -8.71 -11.70
C TYR A 176 -15.99 -9.90 -12.62
N PRO A 177 -16.02 -9.76 -14.00
CA PRO A 177 -16.54 -8.62 -14.74
C PRO A 177 -18.07 -8.67 -14.92
N GLY A 178 -18.69 -7.51 -15.14
CA GLY A 178 -20.09 -7.42 -15.59
C GLY A 178 -21.15 -7.53 -14.48
N GLY A 179 -20.74 -7.66 -13.21
CA GLY A 179 -21.65 -7.61 -12.09
C GLY A 179 -22.24 -6.22 -11.86
N THR A 180 -23.43 -6.17 -11.29
CA THR A 180 -24.11 -4.96 -10.83
C THR A 180 -24.31 -5.06 -9.32
N PRO A 181 -24.33 -3.90 -8.61
CA PRO A 181 -24.58 -3.93 -7.17
C PRO A 181 -25.96 -4.49 -6.84
N ALA A 182 -26.05 -5.32 -5.82
CA ALA A 182 -27.33 -5.79 -5.31
C ALA A 182 -28.19 -4.61 -4.85
N PRO A 183 -29.55 -4.69 -4.94
CA PRO A 183 -30.44 -3.60 -4.49
C PRO A 183 -30.19 -3.17 -3.03
N VAL A 184 -29.88 -4.13 -2.16
CA VAL A 184 -29.53 -3.91 -0.76
C VAL A 184 -28.07 -4.28 -0.55
N PRO A 185 -27.27 -3.48 0.19
CA PRO A 185 -25.90 -3.86 0.51
C PRO A 185 -25.87 -5.23 1.20
N PRO A 186 -25.01 -6.15 0.73
CA PRO A 186 -24.83 -7.44 1.40
C PRO A 186 -24.17 -7.25 2.77
N ASP A 187 -24.31 -8.22 3.65
CA ASP A 187 -23.55 -8.23 4.89
C ASP A 187 -22.06 -8.58 4.64
N VAL A 188 -21.18 -8.08 5.51
CA VAL A 188 -19.72 -8.21 5.35
C VAL A 188 -19.28 -9.66 5.37
N VAL A 189 -19.88 -10.49 6.23
CA VAL A 189 -19.46 -11.90 6.39
C VAL A 189 -19.72 -12.69 5.12
N SER A 190 -20.91 -12.53 4.52
CA SER A 190 -21.29 -13.23 3.29
C SER A 190 -20.41 -12.85 2.11
N VAL A 191 -20.03 -11.55 1.96
CA VAL A 191 -19.13 -11.15 0.86
C VAL A 191 -17.69 -11.58 1.11
N GLU A 192 -17.23 -11.64 2.36
CA GLU A 192 -15.92 -12.19 2.70
C GLU A 192 -15.80 -13.66 2.34
N ASP A 193 -16.79 -14.46 2.76
CA ASP A 193 -16.81 -15.90 2.49
C ASP A 193 -16.87 -16.19 0.98
N ALA A 194 -17.66 -15.44 0.23
CA ALA A 194 -17.67 -15.51 -1.23
C ALA A 194 -16.32 -15.13 -1.85
N ASN A 195 -15.62 -14.13 -1.29
CA ASN A 195 -14.35 -13.67 -1.82
C ASN A 195 -13.22 -14.68 -1.67
N GLU A 196 -13.30 -15.60 -0.72
CA GLU A 196 -12.30 -16.66 -0.55
C GLU A 196 -12.12 -17.51 -1.83
N LEU A 197 -13.18 -17.63 -2.64
CA LEU A 197 -13.21 -18.46 -3.84
C LEU A 197 -13.41 -17.67 -5.14
N SER A 198 -13.61 -16.34 -5.07
CA SER A 198 -13.83 -15.53 -6.26
C SER A 198 -12.60 -15.42 -7.14
N ALA A 199 -12.81 -15.03 -8.41
CA ALA A 199 -11.74 -14.86 -9.40
C ALA A 199 -10.79 -13.72 -9.01
N ILE A 200 -11.34 -12.66 -8.39
CA ILE A 200 -10.57 -11.52 -7.86
C ILE A 200 -10.65 -11.56 -6.34
N ARG A 201 -9.53 -11.85 -5.71
CA ARG A 201 -9.44 -12.06 -4.26
C ARG A 201 -8.86 -10.86 -3.54
N CYS A 202 -9.54 -10.39 -2.50
CA CYS A 202 -9.04 -9.38 -1.59
C CYS A 202 -8.04 -10.01 -0.61
N VAL A 203 -6.76 -9.76 -0.81
CA VAL A 203 -5.68 -10.34 0.01
C VAL A 203 -5.26 -9.43 1.16
N ALA A 204 -5.66 -8.15 1.12
CA ALA A 204 -5.44 -7.20 2.21
C ALA A 204 -6.42 -6.04 2.11
N ILE A 205 -6.87 -5.53 3.25
CA ILE A 205 -7.60 -4.27 3.37
C ILE A 205 -6.77 -3.32 4.22
N THR A 206 -6.56 -2.10 3.72
CA THR A 206 -5.83 -1.03 4.40
C THR A 206 -6.79 0.12 4.70
N PHE A 207 -6.84 0.55 5.96
CA PHE A 207 -7.53 1.79 6.36
C PHE A 207 -6.52 2.88 6.69
N GLU A 208 -6.81 4.11 6.23
CA GLU A 208 -6.14 5.32 6.70
C GLU A 208 -6.97 5.94 7.82
N THR A 209 -6.34 6.24 8.95
CA THR A 209 -7.02 6.86 10.09
C THR A 209 -6.04 7.70 10.95
N ARG A 210 -6.58 8.28 12.02
CA ARG A 210 -5.84 9.07 13.02
C ARG A 210 -5.53 8.20 14.23
N PRO A 211 -4.44 8.48 14.98
CA PRO A 211 -4.11 7.74 16.19
C PRO A 211 -5.22 7.76 17.26
N ASP A 212 -5.80 8.93 17.53
CA ASP A 212 -6.87 9.12 18.53
C ASP A 212 -8.21 8.45 18.15
N TRP A 213 -8.39 8.08 16.87
CA TRP A 213 -9.52 7.29 16.33
C TRP A 213 -9.13 5.83 16.04
N CYS A 214 -8.17 5.31 16.82
CA CYS A 214 -7.67 3.93 16.71
C CYS A 214 -7.62 3.27 18.10
N LYS A 215 -8.70 3.42 18.88
CA LYS A 215 -8.91 2.77 20.18
C LYS A 215 -9.45 1.35 19.98
N ARG A 216 -9.60 0.58 21.05
CA ARG A 216 -10.01 -0.83 21.01
C ARG A 216 -11.30 -1.06 20.22
N GLU A 217 -12.35 -0.26 20.43
CA GLU A 217 -13.62 -0.39 19.70
C GLU A 217 -13.48 -0.17 18.19
N HIS A 218 -12.60 0.76 17.79
CA HIS A 218 -12.33 1.01 16.36
C HIS A 218 -11.57 -0.17 15.74
N ILE A 219 -10.61 -0.74 16.49
CA ILE A 219 -9.80 -1.88 16.03
C ILE A 219 -10.67 -3.13 15.91
N ASP A 220 -11.53 -3.40 16.89
CA ASP A 220 -12.46 -4.54 16.84
C ASP A 220 -13.41 -4.45 15.63
N ARG A 221 -13.90 -3.24 15.30
CA ARG A 221 -14.68 -3.03 14.09
C ARG A 221 -13.86 -3.26 12.83
N MET A 222 -12.64 -2.71 12.76
CA MET A 222 -11.75 -2.94 11.62
C MET A 222 -11.45 -4.43 11.40
N LEU A 223 -11.22 -5.19 12.47
CA LEU A 223 -11.06 -6.64 12.40
C LEU A 223 -12.29 -7.35 11.84
N GLY A 224 -13.50 -6.93 12.28
CA GLY A 224 -14.77 -7.43 11.73
C GLY A 224 -15.02 -7.08 10.27
N LEU A 225 -14.32 -6.07 9.73
CA LEU A 225 -14.35 -5.66 8.32
C LEU A 225 -13.22 -6.28 7.48
N GLY A 226 -12.46 -7.22 8.02
CA GLY A 226 -11.35 -7.87 7.33
C GLY A 226 -10.13 -6.97 7.09
N VAL A 227 -9.99 -5.86 7.81
CA VAL A 227 -8.82 -4.97 7.72
C VAL A 227 -7.59 -5.71 8.23
N THR A 228 -6.49 -5.64 7.49
CA THR A 228 -5.21 -6.29 7.82
C THR A 228 -4.06 -5.30 8.03
N LYS A 229 -4.28 -4.04 7.65
CA LYS A 229 -3.27 -2.98 7.77
C LYS A 229 -3.95 -1.64 8.11
N VAL A 230 -3.33 -0.89 9.00
CA VAL A 230 -3.75 0.47 9.33
C VAL A 230 -2.61 1.44 9.06
N GLU A 231 -2.90 2.53 8.38
CA GLU A 231 -1.98 3.62 8.14
C GLU A 231 -2.39 4.81 9.02
N LEU A 232 -1.56 5.09 10.01
CA LEU A 232 -1.79 6.17 10.99
C LEU A 232 -1.23 7.49 10.48
N GLY A 233 -2.04 8.52 10.48
CA GLY A 233 -1.62 9.88 10.24
C GLY A 233 -0.89 10.46 11.45
N VAL A 234 0.30 9.96 11.77
CA VAL A 234 1.13 10.40 12.92
C VAL A 234 1.60 11.83 12.73
N GLN A 235 2.15 12.13 11.57
CA GLN A 235 2.68 13.41 11.09
C GLN A 235 4.01 13.79 11.76
N HIS A 236 4.09 13.88 13.09
CA HIS A 236 5.28 14.17 13.87
C HIS A 236 5.23 13.43 15.22
N VAL A 237 6.37 13.38 15.96
CA VAL A 237 6.48 12.77 17.30
C VAL A 237 6.88 13.78 18.37
N ASP A 238 6.43 15.02 18.21
CA ASP A 238 6.59 16.13 19.15
C ASP A 238 5.23 16.81 19.35
N ASP A 239 4.73 16.79 20.61
CA ASP A 239 3.42 17.34 20.96
C ASP A 239 3.31 18.85 20.77
N ALA A 240 4.41 19.61 20.88
CA ALA A 240 4.40 21.05 20.62
C ALA A 240 4.15 21.33 19.13
N ILE A 241 4.80 20.58 18.24
CA ILE A 241 4.59 20.66 16.78
C ILE A 241 3.17 20.21 16.42
N LEU A 242 2.70 19.10 16.98
CA LEU A 242 1.34 18.59 16.74
C LEU A 242 0.29 19.61 17.19
N THR A 243 0.45 20.22 18.36
CA THR A 243 -0.44 21.23 18.92
C THR A 243 -0.46 22.49 18.05
N TYR A 244 0.72 23.01 17.66
CA TYR A 244 0.81 24.17 16.78
C TYR A 244 0.05 23.97 15.47
N ASN A 245 0.14 22.76 14.91
CA ASN A 245 -0.54 22.38 13.67
C ASN A 245 -2.00 21.96 13.88
N ARG A 246 -2.56 22.12 15.07
CA ARG A 246 -3.95 21.77 15.43
C ARG A 246 -4.28 20.32 15.08
N ARG A 247 -3.33 19.41 15.35
CA ARG A 247 -3.50 18.00 14.99
C ARG A 247 -4.62 17.32 15.79
N GLY A 248 -4.90 17.78 17.01
CA GLY A 248 -5.96 17.26 17.89
C GLY A 248 -5.71 15.82 18.36
N CYS A 249 -4.48 15.33 18.27
CA CYS A 249 -4.02 14.08 18.87
C CYS A 249 -2.58 14.27 19.37
N THR A 250 -2.17 13.41 20.29
CA THR A 250 -0.88 13.47 20.96
C THR A 250 0.06 12.35 20.51
N VAL A 251 1.33 12.45 20.90
CA VAL A 251 2.30 11.37 20.77
C VAL A 251 1.85 10.13 21.56
N ALA A 252 1.24 10.32 22.74
CA ALA A 252 0.68 9.23 23.55
C ALA A 252 -0.42 8.45 22.82
N ASP A 253 -1.32 9.14 22.10
CA ASP A 253 -2.33 8.47 21.24
C ASP A 253 -1.67 7.60 20.16
N THR A 254 -0.56 8.06 19.59
CA THR A 254 0.19 7.29 18.59
C THR A 254 0.78 6.02 19.20
N VAL A 255 1.38 6.12 20.38
CA VAL A 255 1.98 4.98 21.10
C VAL A 255 0.91 3.95 21.49
N GLU A 256 -0.23 4.40 22.02
CA GLU A 256 -1.35 3.53 22.38
C GLU A 256 -1.91 2.82 21.12
N ALA A 257 -2.21 3.55 20.07
CA ALA A 257 -2.73 2.99 18.82
C ALA A 257 -1.76 1.97 18.21
N ASN A 258 -0.46 2.28 18.15
CA ASN A 258 0.55 1.37 17.63
C ASN A 258 0.62 0.07 18.43
N THR A 259 0.56 0.14 19.77
CA THR A 259 0.56 -1.02 20.66
C THR A 259 -0.66 -1.90 20.45
N LEU A 260 -1.86 -1.31 20.48
CA LEU A 260 -3.12 -2.04 20.32
C LEU A 260 -3.22 -2.72 18.95
N LEU A 261 -2.86 -2.00 17.88
CA LEU A 261 -2.88 -2.55 16.51
C LEU A 261 -1.96 -3.75 16.36
N ARG A 262 -0.75 -3.69 16.93
CA ARG A 262 0.21 -4.78 16.84
C ARG A 262 -0.24 -6.00 17.63
N ASP A 263 -0.76 -5.81 18.85
CA ASP A 263 -1.27 -6.90 19.68
C ASP A 263 -2.57 -7.50 19.13
N ALA A 264 -3.28 -6.73 18.27
CA ALA A 264 -4.39 -7.24 17.47
C ALA A 264 -3.93 -7.93 16.16
N GLY A 265 -2.63 -8.03 15.90
CA GLY A 265 -2.07 -8.68 14.69
C GLY A 265 -2.06 -7.82 13.42
N LEU A 266 -2.49 -6.56 13.49
CA LEU A 266 -2.53 -5.66 12.33
C LEU A 266 -1.14 -5.13 11.96
N LYS A 267 -0.92 -4.92 10.65
CA LYS A 267 0.25 -4.18 10.16
C LYS A 267 0.06 -2.69 10.37
N VAL A 268 1.12 -1.98 10.73
CA VAL A 268 1.06 -0.54 11.06
C VAL A 268 1.97 0.27 10.14
N GLY A 269 1.37 1.25 9.47
CA GLY A 269 2.08 2.24 8.66
C GLY A 269 2.00 3.64 9.29
N PHE A 270 3.08 4.40 9.23
CA PHE A 270 3.09 5.81 9.66
C PHE A 270 3.18 6.74 8.45
N HIS A 271 2.36 7.80 8.48
CA HIS A 271 2.51 8.95 7.62
C HIS A 271 3.23 10.05 8.39
N MET A 272 4.42 10.43 7.94
CA MET A 272 5.25 11.45 8.55
C MET A 272 5.32 12.68 7.64
N MET A 273 5.26 13.87 8.25
CA MET A 273 5.27 15.13 7.53
C MET A 273 6.44 16.01 8.00
N PRO A 274 7.63 15.87 7.42
CA PRO A 274 8.69 16.83 7.69
C PRO A 274 8.33 18.22 7.18
N ASN A 275 8.95 19.24 7.79
CA ASN A 275 8.71 20.65 7.51
C ASN A 275 7.28 21.11 7.86
N LEU A 276 6.68 20.56 8.91
CA LEU A 276 5.47 21.16 9.48
C LEU A 276 5.78 22.55 10.04
N PRO A 277 4.82 23.52 10.03
CA PRO A 277 4.96 24.74 10.77
C PRO A 277 5.45 24.49 12.21
N CYS A 278 6.41 25.30 12.67
CA CYS A 278 7.12 25.16 13.94
C CYS A 278 8.16 24.02 14.01
N SER A 279 8.31 23.16 12.97
CA SER A 279 9.43 22.22 12.91
C SER A 279 10.69 22.86 12.32
N THR A 280 11.83 22.23 12.57
CA THR A 280 13.14 22.59 12.04
C THR A 280 13.80 21.35 11.41
N LEU A 281 14.83 21.54 10.59
CA LEU A 281 15.61 20.41 10.04
C LEU A 281 16.14 19.49 11.14
N GLU A 282 16.51 20.05 12.30
CA GLU A 282 17.02 19.26 13.41
C GLU A 282 15.90 18.46 14.10
N SER A 283 14.73 19.09 14.38
CA SER A 283 13.59 18.36 14.93
C SER A 283 13.06 17.27 14.00
N ASP A 284 13.10 17.51 12.68
CA ASP A 284 12.70 16.51 11.70
C ASP A 284 13.70 15.33 11.58
N LYS A 285 15.02 15.60 11.75
CA LYS A 285 16.01 14.51 11.87
C LYS A 285 15.77 13.68 13.14
N GLN A 286 15.58 14.36 14.28
CA GLN A 286 15.28 13.70 15.54
C GLN A 286 13.98 12.89 15.48
N MET A 287 12.95 13.38 14.78
CA MET A 287 11.73 12.65 14.50
C MET A 287 12.02 11.32 13.79
N PHE A 288 12.85 11.33 12.74
CA PHE A 288 13.21 10.10 12.02
C PHE A 288 14.06 9.15 12.88
N GLU A 289 15.02 9.67 13.64
CA GLU A 289 15.77 8.86 14.60
C GLU A 289 14.85 8.17 15.59
N THR A 290 13.95 8.94 16.21
CA THR A 290 12.98 8.45 17.20
C THR A 290 12.12 7.33 16.63
N ILE A 291 11.48 7.50 15.47
CA ILE A 291 10.58 6.46 14.93
C ILE A 291 11.32 5.17 14.50
N PHE A 292 12.64 5.20 14.35
CA PHE A 292 13.42 4.03 13.97
C PHE A 292 14.16 3.36 15.13
N THR A 293 14.35 4.03 16.25
CA THR A 293 15.14 3.52 17.39
C THR A 293 14.33 3.36 18.68
N ASP A 294 13.31 4.20 18.89
CA ASP A 294 12.47 4.09 20.07
C ASP A 294 11.43 2.96 19.92
N PRO A 295 11.46 1.93 20.80
CA PRO A 295 10.57 0.77 20.69
C PRO A 295 9.07 1.10 20.80
N ARG A 296 8.69 2.31 21.20
CA ARG A 296 7.29 2.74 21.20
C ARG A 296 6.72 2.97 19.80
N PHE A 297 7.57 3.14 18.78
CA PHE A 297 7.18 3.48 17.40
C PHE A 297 7.46 2.33 16.41
N MET A 298 8.61 2.31 15.77
CA MET A 298 9.10 1.29 14.84
C MET A 298 8.05 0.76 13.85
N PRO A 299 7.48 1.59 12.96
CA PRO A 299 6.39 1.18 12.06
C PRO A 299 6.81 0.06 11.09
N ASP A 300 5.84 -0.76 10.63
CA ASP A 300 6.10 -1.74 9.56
C ASP A 300 6.25 -1.07 8.19
N PHE A 301 5.50 0.02 7.98
CA PHE A 301 5.46 0.79 6.73
C PHE A 301 5.63 2.28 7.01
N LEU A 302 6.25 2.97 6.07
CA LEU A 302 6.50 4.40 6.18
C LEU A 302 6.11 5.12 4.88
N LYS A 303 5.37 6.22 5.03
CA LYS A 303 5.17 7.22 4.00
C LYS A 303 5.72 8.55 4.51
N ILE A 304 6.55 9.21 3.71
CA ILE A 304 7.11 10.53 4.02
C ILE A 304 6.45 11.54 3.09
N TYR A 305 5.74 12.49 3.67
CA TYR A 305 5.00 13.52 2.94
C TYR A 305 5.49 14.90 3.34
N PRO A 306 6.56 15.41 2.70
CA PRO A 306 7.00 16.79 2.95
C PRO A 306 5.83 17.75 2.87
N THR A 307 5.78 18.68 3.82
CA THR A 307 4.70 19.66 3.90
C THR A 307 4.71 20.56 2.67
N LEU A 308 3.54 20.79 2.10
CA LEU A 308 3.33 21.63 0.94
C LEU A 308 2.34 22.72 1.26
N VAL A 309 2.55 23.91 0.74
CA VAL A 309 1.56 24.99 0.75
C VAL A 309 0.63 24.79 -0.44
N THR A 310 -0.66 24.63 -0.15
CA THR A 310 -1.70 24.43 -1.16
C THR A 310 -2.77 25.52 -1.07
N PRO A 311 -3.42 25.90 -2.18
CA PRO A 311 -4.41 26.96 -2.19
C PRO A 311 -5.56 26.68 -1.22
N GLY A 312 -5.95 27.71 -0.44
CA GLY A 312 -7.06 27.64 0.52
C GLY A 312 -6.76 26.87 1.80
N SER A 313 -5.49 26.45 2.02
CA SER A 313 -5.04 25.94 3.32
C SER A 313 -4.61 27.08 4.23
N GLU A 314 -4.76 26.93 5.55
CA GLU A 314 -4.33 27.99 6.49
C GLU A 314 -2.80 28.19 6.49
N ILE A 315 -2.04 27.19 6.10
CA ILE A 315 -0.58 27.33 5.93
C ILE A 315 -0.22 28.31 4.80
N GLU A 316 -1.11 28.53 3.83
CA GLU A 316 -0.92 29.51 2.76
C GLU A 316 -0.84 30.93 3.35
N GLU A 317 -1.77 31.28 4.28
CA GLU A 317 -1.74 32.58 4.97
C GLU A 317 -0.45 32.75 5.81
N HIS A 318 0.02 31.68 6.48
CA HIS A 318 1.28 31.70 7.21
C HIS A 318 2.47 31.93 6.28
N TRP A 319 2.46 31.34 5.11
CA TRP A 319 3.50 31.51 4.10
C TRP A 319 3.50 32.93 3.52
N GLU A 320 2.33 33.46 3.14
CA GLU A 320 2.17 34.83 2.62
C GLU A 320 2.65 35.88 3.64
N ARG A 321 2.40 35.65 4.92
CA ARG A 321 2.84 36.53 6.02
C ARG A 321 4.30 36.32 6.44
N GLY A 322 5.03 35.41 5.81
CA GLY A 322 6.42 35.08 6.13
C GLY A 322 6.62 34.38 7.49
N ILE A 323 5.53 33.83 8.08
CA ILE A 323 5.58 33.08 9.36
C ILE A 323 6.08 31.65 9.11
N TYR A 324 5.81 31.09 7.93
CA TYR A 324 6.24 29.77 7.50
C TYR A 324 7.01 29.84 6.18
N SER A 325 8.05 29.04 6.07
CA SER A 325 8.80 28.86 4.81
C SER A 325 9.13 27.38 4.60
N PRO A 326 8.80 26.82 3.41
CA PRO A 326 9.25 25.48 3.08
C PRO A 326 10.78 25.37 3.06
N TYR A 327 11.30 24.19 3.40
CA TYR A 327 12.73 23.88 3.24
C TYR A 327 13.16 24.06 1.79
N LYS A 328 14.41 24.48 1.59
CA LYS A 328 15.02 24.44 0.27
C LYS A 328 15.08 23.01 -0.24
N GLU A 329 15.07 22.87 -1.55
CA GLU A 329 15.04 21.55 -2.17
C GLU A 329 16.21 20.65 -1.76
N ASP A 330 17.44 21.20 -1.74
CA ASP A 330 18.63 20.44 -1.34
C ASP A 330 18.57 20.01 0.14
N GLU A 331 18.03 20.88 1.03
CA GLU A 331 17.84 20.56 2.45
C GLU A 331 16.86 19.40 2.62
N LEU A 332 15.78 19.40 1.85
CA LEU A 332 14.78 18.34 1.87
C LEU A 332 15.34 17.01 1.30
N ILE A 333 16.10 17.08 0.21
CA ILE A 333 16.77 15.90 -0.37
C ILE A 333 17.75 15.29 0.63
N GLU A 334 18.55 16.13 1.31
CA GLU A 334 19.50 15.67 2.35
C GLU A 334 18.77 15.05 3.54
N LEU A 335 17.69 15.66 4.02
CA LEU A 335 16.89 15.14 5.12
C LEU A 335 16.31 13.75 4.76
N ILE A 336 15.76 13.60 3.56
CA ILE A 336 15.22 12.32 3.10
C ILE A 336 16.34 11.29 2.88
N ALA A 337 17.48 11.69 2.35
CA ALA A 337 18.65 10.81 2.22
C ALA A 337 19.15 10.37 3.60
N TYR A 338 19.24 11.29 4.56
CA TYR A 338 19.58 10.96 5.94
C TYR A 338 18.59 9.96 6.54
N ALA A 339 17.28 10.24 6.51
CA ALA A 339 16.26 9.32 7.00
C ALA A 339 16.39 7.92 6.37
N LYS A 340 16.66 7.84 5.05
CA LYS A 340 16.85 6.55 4.36
C LYS A 340 18.04 5.75 4.85
N THR A 341 19.10 6.39 5.40
CA THR A 341 20.24 5.65 5.99
C THR A 341 19.90 4.99 7.31
N LEU A 342 18.91 5.53 8.03
CA LEU A 342 18.50 5.06 9.35
C LEU A 342 17.45 3.96 9.30
N ILE A 343 16.71 3.82 8.18
CA ILE A 343 15.58 2.90 8.09
C ILE A 343 16.02 1.45 8.33
N PRO A 344 15.50 0.78 9.37
CA PRO A 344 15.76 -0.63 9.66
C PRO A 344 15.30 -1.56 8.53
N GLU A 345 15.88 -2.76 8.48
CA GLU A 345 15.62 -3.77 7.44
C GLU A 345 14.19 -4.29 7.43
N PHE A 346 13.49 -4.19 8.56
CA PHE A 346 12.10 -4.62 8.70
C PHE A 346 11.07 -3.55 8.31
N ILE A 347 11.46 -2.31 8.01
CA ILE A 347 10.54 -1.24 7.60
C ILE A 347 10.48 -1.14 6.07
N ARG A 348 9.25 -1.03 5.54
CA ARG A 348 9.03 -0.74 4.12
C ARG A 348 8.75 0.74 3.88
N LEU A 349 9.69 1.46 3.29
CA LEU A 349 9.44 2.83 2.80
C LEU A 349 8.57 2.76 1.54
N GLN A 350 7.24 2.95 1.71
CA GLN A 350 6.27 2.81 0.64
C GLN A 350 6.29 3.99 -0.32
N ARG A 351 6.29 5.21 0.23
CA ARG A 351 6.13 6.43 -0.55
C ARG A 351 6.94 7.58 0.02
N ILE A 352 7.44 8.41 -0.89
CA ILE A 352 7.96 9.75 -0.60
C ILE A 352 7.21 10.69 -1.53
N GLN A 353 6.64 11.76 -1.00
CA GLN A 353 5.79 12.72 -1.72
C GLN A 353 4.32 12.29 -1.86
N ARG A 354 3.41 13.26 -1.79
CA ARG A 354 1.97 13.10 -2.06
C ARG A 354 1.68 13.24 -3.56
N ASP A 355 0.52 12.72 -3.99
CA ASP A 355 0.04 12.85 -5.38
C ASP A 355 -0.71 14.19 -5.61
N ILE A 356 -0.20 15.28 -5.03
CA ILE A 356 -0.75 16.62 -5.28
C ILE A 356 -0.21 17.11 -6.62
N PRO A 357 -1.08 17.51 -7.57
CA PRO A 357 -0.63 18.07 -8.83
C PRO A 357 0.24 19.31 -8.65
N ALA A 358 1.33 19.44 -9.41
CA ALA A 358 2.27 20.56 -9.29
C ALA A 358 1.62 21.95 -9.44
N LYS A 359 0.52 22.04 -10.20
CA LYS A 359 -0.28 23.27 -10.35
C LYS A 359 -0.96 23.76 -9.05
N LEU A 360 -1.15 22.85 -8.09
CA LEU A 360 -1.74 23.15 -6.77
C LEU A 360 -0.69 23.32 -5.67
N ILE A 361 0.58 23.39 -6.02
CA ILE A 361 1.65 23.67 -5.05
C ILE A 361 2.01 25.14 -5.15
N VAL A 362 1.58 25.92 -4.17
CA VAL A 362 1.92 27.35 -4.04
C VAL A 362 3.38 27.51 -3.66
N ALA A 363 3.80 26.82 -2.59
CA ALA A 363 5.18 26.79 -2.13
C ALA A 363 5.54 25.38 -1.61
N GLY A 364 6.84 25.07 -1.61
CA GLY A 364 7.38 23.74 -1.36
C GLY A 364 7.79 23.04 -2.65
N SER A 365 8.30 21.84 -2.54
CA SER A 365 8.86 21.18 -3.70
C SER A 365 7.79 20.62 -4.65
N ARG A 366 7.99 20.87 -5.93
CA ARG A 366 7.15 20.37 -7.04
C ARG A 366 7.65 19.06 -7.65
N HIS A 367 8.77 18.52 -7.19
CA HIS A 367 9.34 17.29 -7.71
C HIS A 367 8.52 16.06 -7.29
N SER A 368 8.08 15.26 -8.24
CA SER A 368 7.41 13.98 -8.01
C SER A 368 8.38 12.81 -7.81
N ASN A 369 9.69 13.02 -8.03
CA ASN A 369 10.73 11.98 -8.05
C ASN A 369 11.71 12.04 -6.86
N PHE A 370 11.30 12.59 -5.71
CA PHE A 370 12.16 12.71 -4.52
C PHE A 370 12.85 11.41 -4.11
N ARG A 371 12.19 10.28 -4.27
CA ARG A 371 12.83 8.98 -4.01
C ARG A 371 14.09 8.80 -4.84
N GLN A 372 14.05 9.17 -6.13
CA GLN A 372 15.19 9.04 -7.02
C GLN A 372 16.29 10.03 -6.66
N LEU A 373 15.92 11.29 -6.37
CA LEU A 373 16.88 12.33 -5.98
C LEU A 373 17.63 11.94 -4.69
N ALA A 374 16.92 11.50 -3.66
CA ALA A 374 17.53 11.01 -2.43
C ALA A 374 18.37 9.73 -2.66
N GLN A 375 17.95 8.84 -3.58
CA GLN A 375 18.76 7.66 -3.93
C GLN A 375 20.06 8.04 -4.63
N ASN A 376 20.02 8.98 -5.56
CA ASN A 376 21.20 9.51 -6.24
C ASN A 376 22.18 10.12 -5.23
N ARG A 377 21.68 10.88 -4.24
CA ARG A 377 22.49 11.46 -3.16
C ARG A 377 23.17 10.36 -2.32
N LEU A 378 22.44 9.30 -1.95
CA LEU A 378 23.02 8.17 -1.22
C LEU A 378 24.13 7.49 -2.03
N THR A 379 23.89 7.24 -3.31
CA THR A 379 24.89 6.62 -4.21
C THR A 379 26.15 7.47 -4.31
N ALA A 380 26.00 8.79 -4.49
CA ALA A 380 27.12 9.73 -4.58
C ALA A 380 27.97 9.77 -3.29
N THR A 381 27.38 9.46 -2.13
CA THR A 381 28.07 9.43 -0.82
C THR A 381 28.46 8.02 -0.36
N GLY A 382 28.29 6.99 -1.22
CA GLY A 382 28.60 5.60 -0.87
C GLY A 382 27.69 4.98 0.19
N ARG A 383 26.59 5.68 0.57
CA ARG A 383 25.62 5.19 1.56
C ARG A 383 24.49 4.40 0.91
N LYS A 384 23.82 3.54 1.67
CA LYS A 384 22.73 2.68 1.18
C LYS A 384 21.51 2.74 2.09
N CYS A 385 20.34 2.61 1.50
CA CYS A 385 19.09 2.40 2.24
C CYS A 385 18.82 0.91 2.40
N ARG A 386 18.53 0.47 3.62
CA ARG A 386 18.29 -0.96 3.92
C ARG A 386 16.81 -1.32 4.05
N CYS A 387 15.88 -0.40 3.72
CA CYS A 387 14.46 -0.70 3.80
C CYS A 387 14.06 -1.88 2.89
N ILE A 388 12.98 -2.57 3.23
CA ILE A 388 12.43 -3.70 2.45
C ILE A 388 12.37 -3.37 0.96
N ARG A 389 11.80 -2.19 0.58
CA ARG A 389 11.64 -1.81 -0.83
C ARG A 389 12.95 -1.66 -1.60
N CYS A 390 14.03 -1.26 -0.94
CA CYS A 390 15.34 -1.13 -1.59
C CYS A 390 16.08 -2.46 -1.74
N ARG A 391 15.67 -3.46 -0.95
CA ARG A 391 16.26 -4.81 -0.91
C ARG A 391 15.39 -5.86 -1.60
N GLU A 392 14.10 -5.58 -1.89
CA GLU A 392 13.24 -6.57 -2.57
C GLU A 392 13.90 -7.08 -3.84
N ILE A 393 13.93 -8.40 -3.98
CA ILE A 393 14.51 -9.06 -5.14
C ILE A 393 13.69 -8.69 -6.35
N GLY A 394 14.24 -7.84 -7.20
CA GLY A 394 13.56 -7.37 -8.38
C GLY A 394 13.49 -8.46 -9.46
N ARG A 395 13.88 -8.11 -10.67
CA ARG A 395 13.95 -8.99 -11.84
C ARG A 395 15.31 -9.68 -11.94
N LEU A 396 15.88 -10.14 -10.83
CA LEU A 396 17.14 -10.90 -10.91
C LEU A 396 16.85 -12.25 -11.59
N PRO A 397 17.64 -12.63 -12.60
CA PRO A 397 17.35 -13.81 -13.44
C PRO A 397 17.58 -15.13 -12.71
N SER A 398 18.38 -15.17 -11.67
CA SER A 398 18.59 -16.39 -10.87
C SER A 398 19.08 -16.04 -9.46
N VAL A 399 18.60 -16.80 -8.46
CA VAL A 399 19.18 -16.87 -7.11
C VAL A 399 19.92 -18.18 -7.01
N VAL A 400 21.18 -18.11 -6.67
CA VAL A 400 22.05 -19.31 -6.59
C VAL A 400 21.97 -19.89 -5.18
N GLU A 401 21.99 -19.05 -4.16
CA GLU A 401 21.93 -19.44 -2.74
C GLU A 401 21.00 -18.52 -1.99
N SER A 402 20.33 -19.05 -0.98
CA SER A 402 19.44 -18.26 -0.10
C SER A 402 19.58 -18.71 1.35
N ASP A 403 19.62 -17.72 2.25
CA ASP A 403 19.68 -17.91 3.69
C ASP A 403 18.37 -17.49 4.36
N MET A 404 17.99 -18.18 5.44
CA MET A 404 16.98 -17.72 6.36
C MET A 404 17.65 -16.91 7.49
N ARG A 405 17.11 -15.72 7.78
CA ARG A 405 17.60 -14.84 8.84
C ARG A 405 16.45 -14.45 9.77
N VAL A 406 16.73 -14.40 11.06
CA VAL A 406 15.80 -13.95 12.10
C VAL A 406 16.40 -12.72 12.76
N MET A 407 15.70 -11.60 12.67
CA MET A 407 16.01 -10.37 13.39
C MET A 407 14.98 -10.18 14.50
N LYS A 408 15.42 -10.18 15.74
CA LYS A 408 14.60 -9.96 16.92
C LYS A 408 14.75 -8.50 17.38
N TYR A 409 13.64 -7.84 17.72
CA TYR A 409 13.63 -6.49 18.27
C TYR A 409 12.39 -6.27 19.15
N GLU A 410 12.56 -5.40 20.15
CA GLU A 410 11.46 -5.01 21.03
C GLU A 410 10.64 -3.90 20.38
N CYS A 411 9.31 -4.03 20.43
CA CYS A 411 8.41 -3.01 19.89
C CYS A 411 7.07 -3.02 20.62
N CYS A 412 6.65 -1.87 21.13
CA CYS A 412 5.35 -1.68 21.80
C CYS A 412 5.12 -2.70 22.93
N GLY A 413 6.13 -2.89 23.78
CA GLY A 413 6.08 -3.79 24.94
C GLY A 413 6.09 -5.29 24.62
N GLY A 414 6.05 -5.67 23.35
CA GLY A 414 6.19 -7.05 22.88
C GLY A 414 7.44 -7.22 22.03
N THR A 415 7.68 -8.46 21.61
CA THR A 415 8.85 -8.82 20.80
C THR A 415 8.45 -9.13 19.37
N GLU A 416 9.12 -8.52 18.41
CA GLU A 416 8.94 -8.78 16.98
C GLU A 416 10.10 -9.64 16.45
N HIS A 417 9.77 -10.62 15.61
CA HIS A 417 10.72 -11.40 14.85
C HIS A 417 10.50 -11.15 13.35
N PHE A 418 11.44 -10.47 12.72
CA PHE A 418 11.47 -10.32 11.27
C PHE A 418 12.25 -11.48 10.66
N ILE A 419 11.51 -12.50 10.23
CA ILE A 419 12.08 -13.71 9.63
C ILE A 419 12.13 -13.49 8.12
N SER A 420 13.29 -13.59 7.50
CA SER A 420 13.50 -13.24 6.10
C SER A 420 14.31 -14.29 5.34
N ALA A 421 13.89 -14.57 4.11
CA ALA A 421 14.68 -15.30 3.12
C ALA A 421 15.44 -14.29 2.27
N VAL A 422 16.75 -14.40 2.21
CA VAL A 422 17.63 -13.45 1.51
C VAL A 422 18.61 -14.17 0.60
N SER A 423 19.04 -13.49 -0.48
CA SER A 423 20.19 -13.89 -1.30
C SER A 423 21.17 -12.72 -1.32
N GLY A 424 22.27 -12.88 -0.62
CA GLY A 424 23.17 -11.77 -0.33
C GLY A 424 22.46 -10.64 0.43
N ASP A 425 22.31 -9.45 -0.19
CA ASP A 425 21.55 -8.31 0.37
C ASP A 425 20.10 -8.23 -0.14
N SER A 426 19.73 -9.07 -1.13
CA SER A 426 18.42 -9.05 -1.75
C SER A 426 17.41 -9.86 -0.95
N LEU A 427 16.23 -9.27 -0.70
CA LEU A 427 15.12 -9.87 0.05
C LEU A 427 14.21 -10.65 -0.89
N ILE A 428 14.13 -11.97 -0.70
CA ILE A 428 13.25 -12.89 -1.45
C ILE A 428 11.84 -12.88 -0.84
N GLY A 429 11.75 -12.94 0.48
CA GLY A 429 10.50 -12.94 1.20
C GLY A 429 10.72 -12.77 2.69
N PHE A 430 9.63 -12.55 3.43
CA PHE A 430 9.71 -12.39 4.87
C PHE A 430 8.37 -12.72 5.54
N THR A 431 8.43 -12.96 6.85
CA THR A 431 7.26 -12.93 7.74
C THR A 431 7.55 -12.06 8.97
N ARG A 432 6.49 -11.46 9.52
CA ARG A 432 6.51 -10.72 10.79
C ARG A 432 5.80 -11.56 11.83
N LEU A 433 6.55 -12.07 12.79
CA LEU A 433 6.04 -12.81 13.92
C LEU A 433 6.16 -11.95 15.18
N ARG A 434 5.08 -11.79 15.92
CA ARG A 434 5.01 -11.03 17.17
C ARG A 434 4.72 -11.94 18.35
N PHE A 435 5.48 -11.76 19.41
CA PHE A 435 5.13 -12.18 20.75
C PHE A 435 4.44 -10.98 21.42
N PRO A 436 3.11 -11.03 21.61
CA PRO A 436 2.36 -9.84 22.00
C PRO A 436 2.68 -9.40 23.44
N SER A 437 2.50 -8.10 23.71
CA SER A 437 2.65 -7.55 25.06
C SER A 437 1.47 -7.87 25.96
N GLN A 438 0.31 -8.12 25.37
CA GLN A 438 -0.93 -8.48 26.05
C GLN A 438 -1.82 -9.31 25.12
N VAL A 439 -2.69 -10.12 25.70
CA VAL A 439 -3.75 -10.80 24.95
C VAL A 439 -4.80 -9.77 24.56
N TYR A 440 -4.91 -9.50 23.26
CA TYR A 440 -5.85 -8.50 22.76
C TYR A 440 -7.29 -9.03 22.72
N ARG A 441 -7.48 -10.28 22.28
CA ARG A 441 -8.77 -10.95 22.11
C ARG A 441 -8.70 -12.39 22.58
N PRO A 442 -9.83 -13.02 22.97
CA PRO A 442 -9.85 -14.42 23.40
C PRO A 442 -9.26 -15.40 22.38
N GLU A 443 -9.45 -15.13 21.08
CA GLU A 443 -8.90 -15.97 20.01
C GLU A 443 -7.37 -16.02 20.00
N LEU A 444 -6.72 -15.06 20.67
CA LEU A 444 -5.26 -14.90 20.72
C LEU A 444 -4.64 -15.41 22.03
N GLU A 445 -5.44 -16.06 22.89
CA GLU A 445 -4.91 -16.65 24.12
C GLU A 445 -3.86 -17.72 23.81
N ASN A 446 -2.70 -17.63 24.44
CA ASN A 446 -1.53 -18.48 24.23
C ASN A 446 -1.02 -18.54 22.76
N ALA A 447 -1.31 -17.52 21.95
CA ALA A 447 -0.92 -17.45 20.56
C ALA A 447 0.18 -16.43 20.30
N ALA A 448 1.21 -16.84 19.56
CA ALA A 448 2.05 -15.89 18.81
C ALA A 448 1.29 -15.40 17.57
N LEU A 449 1.63 -14.20 17.07
CA LEU A 449 0.89 -13.53 16.00
C LEU A 449 1.75 -13.41 14.73
N MET A 450 1.38 -14.10 13.66
CA MET A 450 1.96 -13.83 12.35
C MET A 450 1.17 -12.71 11.65
N ARG A 451 1.78 -11.51 11.56
CA ARG A 451 1.13 -10.28 11.08
C ARG A 451 1.25 -10.07 9.59
N GLU A 452 2.26 -10.64 8.96
CA GLU A 452 2.52 -10.57 7.53
C GLU A 452 3.31 -11.78 7.06
N LEU A 453 2.98 -12.30 5.87
CA LEU A 453 3.82 -13.22 5.09
C LEU A 453 3.85 -12.72 3.66
N HIS A 454 5.04 -12.43 3.15
CA HIS A 454 5.22 -11.89 1.81
C HIS A 454 6.41 -12.53 1.09
N VAL A 455 6.20 -13.03 -0.12
CA VAL A 455 7.27 -13.52 -1.00
C VAL A 455 7.25 -12.70 -2.26
N TYR A 456 8.41 -12.13 -2.61
CA TYR A 456 8.61 -11.37 -3.84
C TYR A 456 8.89 -12.29 -5.01
N GLY A 457 8.52 -11.88 -6.23
CA GLY A 457 8.78 -12.63 -7.45
C GLY A 457 7.77 -12.37 -8.54
N SER A 458 7.97 -13.02 -9.69
CA SER A 458 7.05 -12.94 -10.82
C SER A 458 5.70 -13.53 -10.45
N LEU A 459 4.61 -12.90 -10.93
CA LEU A 459 3.24 -13.28 -10.68
C LEU A 459 2.98 -14.75 -11.10
N VAL A 460 2.54 -15.58 -10.16
CA VAL A 460 1.92 -16.88 -10.46
C VAL A 460 0.41 -16.79 -10.22
N PRO A 461 -0.41 -17.14 -11.22
CA PRO A 461 -1.85 -17.11 -11.10
C PRO A 461 -2.37 -18.05 -10.01
N VAL A 462 -3.46 -17.66 -9.35
CA VAL A 462 -4.14 -18.52 -8.38
C VAL A 462 -4.58 -19.82 -9.05
N GLY A 463 -4.19 -20.99 -8.47
CA GLY A 463 -4.58 -22.31 -8.95
C GLY A 463 -3.72 -22.92 -10.07
N ARG A 464 -2.57 -22.30 -10.40
CA ARG A 464 -1.56 -22.90 -11.27
C ARG A 464 -0.37 -23.41 -10.47
N ASP A 465 0.20 -24.53 -10.88
CA ASP A 465 1.55 -24.93 -10.47
C ASP A 465 2.57 -24.07 -11.21
N ALA A 466 3.67 -23.72 -10.52
CA ALA A 466 4.70 -22.86 -11.05
C ALA A 466 5.58 -23.57 -12.08
N ASP A 467 5.99 -22.84 -13.10
CA ASP A 467 7.13 -23.22 -13.91
C ASP A 467 8.44 -23.07 -13.11
N SER A 468 9.47 -23.84 -13.43
CA SER A 468 10.73 -23.98 -12.68
C SER A 468 11.49 -22.65 -12.46
N GLU A 469 11.12 -21.58 -13.14
CA GLU A 469 11.73 -20.24 -13.05
C GLU A 469 10.99 -19.24 -12.14
N GLU A 470 9.82 -19.63 -11.58
CA GLU A 470 8.98 -18.71 -10.80
C GLU A 470 9.24 -18.79 -9.29
N TRP A 471 9.88 -17.77 -8.72
CA TRP A 471 10.34 -17.67 -7.33
C TRP A 471 9.29 -17.89 -6.24
N GLN A 472 8.04 -17.44 -6.47
CA GLN A 472 6.96 -17.54 -5.49
C GLN A 472 6.63 -19.01 -5.13
N HIS A 473 7.07 -19.97 -5.95
CA HIS A 473 6.79 -21.39 -5.78
C HIS A 473 7.97 -22.27 -5.35
N ARG A 474 9.14 -21.69 -5.09
CA ARG A 474 10.27 -22.44 -4.49
C ARG A 474 10.05 -22.73 -2.98
N ASN A 475 8.78 -22.81 -2.54
CA ASN A 475 8.38 -23.12 -1.16
C ASN A 475 8.84 -22.11 -0.09
N TYR A 476 9.34 -20.92 -0.48
CA TYR A 476 9.76 -19.90 0.51
C TYR A 476 8.62 -19.49 1.47
N GLY A 477 7.39 -19.40 0.98
CA GLY A 477 6.24 -19.12 1.83
C GLY A 477 6.01 -20.19 2.90
N ARG A 478 6.18 -21.48 2.54
CA ARG A 478 6.08 -22.59 3.49
C ARG A 478 7.27 -22.63 4.45
N ALA A 479 8.48 -22.40 3.96
CA ALA A 479 9.68 -22.37 4.80
C ALA A 479 9.63 -21.23 5.83
N LEU A 480 9.17 -20.03 5.41
CA LEU A 480 8.98 -18.89 6.32
C LEU A 480 7.88 -19.16 7.35
N LEU A 481 6.79 -19.85 6.95
CA LEU A 481 5.72 -20.23 7.86
C LEU A 481 6.20 -21.27 8.88
N ALA A 482 6.91 -22.32 8.43
CA ALA A 482 7.47 -23.35 9.31
C ALA A 482 8.44 -22.76 10.33
N LEU A 483 9.34 -21.87 9.91
CA LEU A 483 10.27 -21.21 10.82
C LEU A 483 9.55 -20.27 11.81
N ALA A 484 8.41 -19.67 11.41
CA ALA A 484 7.57 -18.90 12.33
C ALA A 484 6.89 -19.81 13.36
N GLU A 485 6.38 -20.99 12.97
CA GLU A 485 5.83 -22.00 13.88
C GLU A 485 6.90 -22.50 14.89
N GLU A 486 8.09 -22.87 14.40
CA GLU A 486 9.24 -23.26 15.25
C GLU A 486 9.64 -22.15 16.23
N THR A 487 9.70 -20.91 15.76
CA THR A 487 10.06 -19.75 16.60
C THR A 487 9.00 -19.50 17.67
N ALA A 488 7.71 -19.65 17.34
CA ALA A 488 6.60 -19.51 18.27
C ALA A 488 6.63 -20.61 19.35
N THR A 489 6.82 -21.88 18.96
CA THR A 489 6.96 -23.01 19.89
C THR A 489 8.16 -22.82 20.83
N ALA A 490 9.33 -22.42 20.29
CA ALA A 490 10.51 -22.12 21.10
C ALA A 490 10.31 -20.92 22.03
N GLY A 491 9.39 -20.01 21.71
CA GLY A 491 8.95 -18.91 22.57
C GLY A 491 7.93 -19.30 23.65
N GLY A 492 7.51 -20.56 23.69
CA GLY A 492 6.55 -21.08 24.69
C GLY A 492 5.07 -20.88 24.29
N TYR A 493 4.78 -20.54 23.05
CA TYR A 493 3.39 -20.43 22.55
C TYR A 493 2.88 -21.78 22.06
N SER A 494 1.67 -22.12 22.46
CA SER A 494 1.00 -23.35 22.01
C SER A 494 0.16 -23.15 20.73
N ARG A 495 0.03 -21.90 20.25
CA ARG A 495 -0.78 -21.54 19.09
C ARG A 495 -0.07 -20.52 18.23
N LEU A 496 -0.31 -20.59 16.92
CA LEU A 496 0.03 -19.52 15.99
C LEU A 496 -1.24 -18.96 15.36
N ALA A 497 -1.48 -17.67 15.55
CA ALA A 497 -2.58 -16.95 14.95
C ALA A 497 -2.07 -16.06 13.80
N ILE A 498 -2.72 -16.11 12.65
CA ILE A 498 -2.32 -15.39 11.45
C ILE A 498 -3.36 -14.33 11.11
N MET A 499 -2.91 -13.07 10.98
CA MET A 499 -3.71 -12.00 10.39
C MET A 499 -3.78 -12.19 8.88
N SER A 500 -4.85 -12.83 8.42
CA SER A 500 -5.03 -13.19 7.02
C SER A 500 -6.09 -12.33 6.33
N GLY A 501 -5.79 -11.79 5.15
CA GLY A 501 -6.84 -11.31 4.25
C GLY A 501 -7.74 -12.46 3.80
N MET A 502 -9.01 -12.16 3.52
CA MET A 502 -10.02 -13.16 3.16
C MET A 502 -9.61 -14.02 1.95
N GLY A 503 -9.06 -13.41 0.93
CA GLY A 503 -8.65 -14.10 -0.32
C GLY A 503 -7.47 -15.06 -0.17
N VAL A 504 -6.77 -15.08 0.98
CA VAL A 504 -5.65 -16.01 1.25
C VAL A 504 -5.97 -17.05 2.34
N ARG A 505 -7.13 -17.00 2.99
CA ARG A 505 -7.55 -18.02 3.98
C ARG A 505 -7.48 -19.44 3.44
N PRO A 506 -7.85 -19.75 2.17
CA PRO A 506 -7.70 -21.10 1.61
C PRO A 506 -6.26 -21.62 1.55
N TYR A 507 -5.26 -20.72 1.42
CA TYR A 507 -3.86 -21.11 1.50
C TYR A 507 -3.51 -21.63 2.89
N TYR A 508 -3.92 -20.92 3.95
CA TYR A 508 -3.63 -21.33 5.32
C TYR A 508 -4.41 -22.57 5.76
N ARG A 509 -5.65 -22.76 5.27
CA ARG A 509 -6.39 -24.02 5.53
C ARG A 509 -5.61 -25.24 5.01
N ARG A 510 -4.97 -25.15 3.84
CA ARG A 510 -4.11 -26.22 3.32
C ARG A 510 -2.84 -26.47 4.15
N GLN A 511 -2.49 -25.55 5.04
CA GLN A 511 -1.38 -25.71 6.00
C GLN A 511 -1.87 -26.13 7.40
N GLY A 512 -3.14 -26.49 7.54
CA GLY A 512 -3.72 -26.98 8.80
C GLY A 512 -4.23 -25.88 9.75
N TYR A 513 -4.47 -24.66 9.23
CA TYR A 513 -5.06 -23.57 10.02
C TYR A 513 -6.57 -23.54 9.87
N GLU A 514 -7.27 -23.22 10.95
CA GLU A 514 -8.72 -23.03 11.01
C GLU A 514 -9.08 -21.57 11.29
N ARG A 515 -10.25 -21.12 10.86
CA ARG A 515 -10.72 -19.75 11.13
C ARG A 515 -11.21 -19.64 12.57
N ALA A 516 -10.67 -18.69 13.33
CA ALA A 516 -11.11 -18.29 14.65
C ALA A 516 -11.31 -16.76 14.68
N GLY A 517 -12.56 -16.31 14.58
CA GLY A 517 -12.89 -14.90 14.38
C GLY A 517 -12.23 -14.31 13.14
N PRO A 518 -11.46 -13.22 13.26
CA PRO A 518 -10.75 -12.59 12.15
C PRO A 518 -9.43 -13.29 11.77
N TYR A 519 -9.00 -14.29 12.51
CA TYR A 519 -7.69 -14.95 12.36
C TYR A 519 -7.80 -16.35 11.76
N MET A 520 -6.67 -16.82 11.23
CA MET A 520 -6.43 -18.24 10.96
C MET A 520 -5.51 -18.77 12.06
N VAL A 521 -5.93 -19.81 12.78
CA VAL A 521 -5.24 -20.31 13.98
C VAL A 521 -4.91 -21.79 13.82
N LYS A 522 -3.75 -22.18 14.36
CA LYS A 522 -3.27 -23.57 14.40
C LYS A 522 -2.68 -23.84 15.77
N GLU A 523 -3.00 -25.01 16.36
CA GLU A 523 -2.30 -25.54 17.52
C GLU A 523 -0.89 -25.97 17.11
N LEU A 524 0.10 -25.59 17.92
CA LEU A 524 1.50 -25.96 17.75
C LEU A 524 1.83 -27.20 18.60
N PRO A 525 2.77 -28.03 18.14
CA PRO A 525 3.18 -29.24 18.88
C PRO A 525 3.84 -28.94 20.21
#